data_391008a027b5c2a845f121edf4bcaba3
#
_entry.id   391008a027b5c2a845f121edf4bcaba3
#
_cell.length_a   1.000
_cell.length_b   1.000
_cell.length_c   1.000
_cell.angle_alpha   90.00
_cell.angle_beta   90.00
_cell.angle_gamma   90.00
#
_symmetry.space_group_name_H-M   'P 1'
#
loop_
_entity.id
_entity.type
_entity.pdbx_description
1 polymer ?
#
loop_
_entity_poly.entity_id
_entity_poly.type
_entity_poly.pdbx_seq_one_letter_code
_entity_poly.pdbx_strand_id
1 'polypeptide(L)'
;AGLYMLSPNQAAVLTLFGAYTGSDRVEGLRWANPLAIKKKVSLRDRNLNAPTLKVNDQRGNPIEISAVVVWRVRDSAQALFQVDDYEAYVRVQAEAAIRHLAASYAYDEGEDLEAGAITLRGGQDAVAEALKRELQARFDDAGMVLPQILYASASAIVGYALIPPLRAVILQMLCLIQ
;
A
#
# COMPACT_ATOMS: atom_id res chain seq x y z
N ALA A 1 11.46 37.11 8.70
CA ALA A 1 12.59 37.03 7.77
C ALA A 1 12.23 36.13 6.58
N GLY A 2 12.47 36.61 5.34
CA GLY A 2 12.14 35.83 4.11
C GLY A 2 13.09 34.70 3.79
N LEU A 3 14.15 34.53 4.54
CA LEU A 3 15.13 33.45 4.34
C LEU A 3 14.64 32.13 4.91
N TYR A 4 14.87 31.04 4.19
CA TYR A 4 14.62 29.67 4.64
C TYR A 4 15.67 28.72 4.02
N MET A 5 15.85 27.58 4.63
CA MET A 5 16.80 26.56 4.18
C MET A 5 16.04 25.29 3.81
N LEU A 6 16.40 24.71 2.68
CA LEU A 6 15.93 23.39 2.23
C LEU A 6 17.07 22.39 2.30
N SER A 7 16.78 21.26 2.92
CA SER A 7 17.68 20.09 2.90
C SER A 7 17.49 19.29 1.62
N PRO A 8 18.49 18.47 1.23
CA PRO A 8 18.33 17.52 0.13
C PRO A 8 17.07 16.66 0.29
N ASN A 9 16.37 16.42 -0.81
CA ASN A 9 15.10 15.68 -0.83
C ASN A 9 13.99 16.32 0.04
N GLN A 10 13.96 17.64 0.12
CA GLN A 10 12.85 18.42 0.65
C GLN A 10 12.33 19.40 -0.40
N ALA A 11 11.02 19.63 -0.38
CA ALA A 11 10.38 20.70 -1.12
C ALA A 11 9.72 21.67 -0.15
N ALA A 12 9.67 22.95 -0.50
CA ALA A 12 8.85 23.94 0.18
C ALA A 12 7.70 24.38 -0.72
N VAL A 13 6.49 24.25 -0.25
CA VAL A 13 5.29 24.76 -0.90
C VAL A 13 4.99 26.14 -0.32
N LEU A 14 4.91 27.13 -1.20
CA LEU A 14 4.74 28.53 -0.85
C LEU A 14 3.30 28.96 -1.11
N THR A 15 2.66 29.51 -0.09
CA THR A 15 1.32 30.10 -0.21
C THR A 15 1.36 31.54 0.28
N LEU A 16 0.75 32.44 -0.47
CA LEU A 16 0.64 33.84 -0.12
C LEU A 16 -0.85 34.23 -0.01
N PHE A 17 -1.29 34.66 1.18
CA PHE A 17 -2.70 34.97 1.46
C PHE A 17 -3.69 33.87 1.06
N GLY A 18 -3.30 32.60 1.23
CA GLY A 18 -4.12 31.45 0.87
C GLY A 18 -3.98 30.96 -0.58
N ALA A 19 -3.38 31.76 -1.46
CA ALA A 19 -3.12 31.37 -2.85
C ALA A 19 -1.80 30.62 -2.98
N TYR A 20 -1.80 29.54 -3.77
CA TYR A 20 -0.57 28.81 -4.12
C TYR A 20 0.30 29.68 -5.04
N THR A 21 1.55 29.90 -4.64
CA THR A 21 2.51 30.73 -5.38
C THR A 21 3.54 29.88 -6.13
N GLY A 22 3.88 28.70 -5.59
CA GLY A 22 4.85 27.80 -6.22
C GLY A 22 5.46 26.81 -5.24
N SER A 23 6.19 25.84 -5.79
CA SER A 23 6.97 24.87 -5.01
C SER A 23 8.45 25.02 -5.32
N ASP A 24 9.27 25.14 -4.28
CA ASP A 24 10.72 25.19 -4.39
C ASP A 24 11.32 23.83 -3.97
N ARG A 25 12.20 23.29 -4.82
CA ARG A 25 12.89 22.02 -4.62
C ARG A 25 14.40 22.14 -4.58
N VAL A 26 14.90 23.36 -4.79
CA VAL A 26 16.33 23.62 -4.81
C VAL A 26 16.86 23.67 -3.39
N GLU A 27 17.82 22.84 -3.08
CA GLU A 27 18.47 22.78 -1.77
C GLU A 27 19.32 24.02 -1.45
N GLY A 28 19.56 24.23 -0.18
CA GLY A 28 20.40 25.33 0.32
C GLY A 28 19.59 26.49 0.87
N LEU A 29 20.24 27.63 1.02
CA LEU A 29 19.64 28.87 1.53
C LEU A 29 18.86 29.57 0.43
N ARG A 30 17.58 29.78 0.69
CA ARG A 30 16.64 30.38 -0.27
C ARG A 30 15.95 31.61 0.35
N TRP A 31 15.47 32.48 -0.52
CA TRP A 31 14.68 33.64 -0.11
C TRP A 31 13.29 33.58 -0.76
N ALA A 32 12.27 33.85 0.01
CA ALA A 32 10.91 34.02 -0.47
C ALA A 32 10.27 35.21 0.26
N ASN A 33 9.14 35.70 -0.24
CA ASN A 33 8.38 36.73 0.39
C ASN A 33 8.16 36.42 1.88
N PRO A 34 8.52 37.35 2.80
CA PRO A 34 8.34 37.14 4.24
C PRO A 34 6.89 36.87 4.66
N LEU A 35 5.91 37.35 3.89
CA LEU A 35 4.47 37.14 4.13
C LEU A 35 4.00 35.72 3.61
N ALA A 36 4.82 35.04 2.82
CA ALA A 36 4.47 33.71 2.34
C ALA A 36 4.62 32.67 3.44
N ILE A 37 3.60 31.84 3.59
CA ILE A 37 3.63 30.63 4.42
C ILE A 37 4.42 29.57 3.66
N LYS A 38 5.30 28.88 4.36
CA LYS A 38 6.20 27.85 3.82
C LYS A 38 5.93 26.53 4.49
N LYS A 39 5.33 25.58 3.76
CA LYS A 39 5.14 24.20 4.23
C LYS A 39 6.20 23.32 3.59
N LYS A 40 7.00 22.64 4.41
CA LYS A 40 8.04 21.72 3.93
C LYS A 40 7.48 20.31 3.81
N VAL A 41 7.81 19.64 2.71
CA VAL A 41 7.42 18.25 2.42
C VAL A 41 8.68 17.45 2.14
N SER A 42 8.78 16.25 2.71
CA SER A 42 9.86 15.32 2.40
C SER A 42 9.57 14.59 1.09
N LEU A 43 10.56 14.57 0.20
CA LEU A 43 10.50 13.83 -1.07
C LEU A 43 11.22 12.47 -0.99
N ARG A 44 11.65 12.07 0.22
CA ARG A 44 12.36 10.81 0.45
C ARG A 44 11.42 9.64 0.29
N ASP A 45 11.99 8.51 -0.10
CA ASP A 45 11.24 7.24 -0.11
C ASP A 45 10.84 6.86 1.32
N ARG A 46 9.61 6.35 1.44
CA ARG A 46 9.02 5.91 2.70
C ARG A 46 8.48 4.51 2.52
N ASN A 47 8.62 3.68 3.54
CA ASN A 47 8.08 2.34 3.57
C ASN A 47 6.78 2.34 4.36
N LEU A 48 5.72 1.79 3.74
CA LEU A 48 4.49 1.46 4.40
C LEU A 48 4.42 -0.05 4.56
N ASN A 49 4.45 -0.53 5.79
CA ASN A 49 4.14 -1.91 6.11
C ASN A 49 2.61 -2.01 6.27
N ALA A 50 1.93 -2.53 5.25
CA ALA A 50 0.51 -2.79 5.36
C ALA A 50 0.27 -3.90 6.39
N PRO A 51 -0.71 -3.75 7.28
CA PRO A 51 -1.04 -4.79 8.23
C PRO A 51 -1.48 -6.06 7.50
N THR A 52 -1.30 -7.21 8.12
CA THR A 52 -1.83 -8.47 7.59
C THR A 52 -3.34 -8.41 7.59
N LEU A 53 -3.94 -8.51 6.42
CA LEU A 53 -5.38 -8.48 6.21
C LEU A 53 -5.92 -9.90 6.04
N LYS A 54 -6.98 -10.22 6.77
CA LYS A 54 -7.76 -11.44 6.57
C LYS A 54 -8.85 -11.15 5.56
N VAL A 55 -8.80 -11.79 4.43
CA VAL A 55 -9.71 -11.59 3.30
C VAL A 55 -10.05 -12.94 2.66
N ASN A 56 -11.10 -12.97 1.87
CA ASN A 56 -11.42 -14.13 1.05
C ASN A 56 -10.85 -13.92 -0.35
N ASP A 57 -10.32 -15.00 -0.92
CA ASP A 57 -9.88 -15.01 -2.31
C ASP A 57 -11.08 -15.05 -3.28
N GLN A 58 -10.82 -15.10 -4.59
CA GLN A 58 -11.87 -15.17 -5.62
C GLN A 58 -12.80 -16.39 -5.44
N ARG A 59 -12.34 -17.47 -4.80
CA ARG A 59 -13.09 -18.71 -4.54
C ARG A 59 -13.77 -18.72 -3.17
N GLY A 60 -13.59 -17.67 -2.36
CA GLY A 60 -14.13 -17.59 -1.01
C GLY A 60 -13.26 -18.25 0.05
N ASN A 61 -12.04 -18.68 -0.26
CA ASN A 61 -11.13 -19.23 0.73
C ASN A 61 -10.55 -18.12 1.60
N PRO A 62 -10.52 -18.28 2.93
CA PRO A 62 -9.93 -17.29 3.82
C PRO A 62 -8.39 -17.31 3.69
N ILE A 63 -7.83 -16.16 3.38
CA ILE A 63 -6.38 -15.96 3.23
C ILE A 63 -5.91 -14.77 4.08
N GLU A 64 -4.64 -14.79 4.45
CA GLU A 64 -3.94 -13.64 5.01
C GLU A 64 -3.01 -13.06 3.96
N ILE A 65 -3.13 -11.78 3.70
CA ILE A 65 -2.30 -11.06 2.74
C ILE A 65 -1.67 -9.85 3.40
N SER A 66 -0.39 -9.62 3.11
CA SER A 66 0.36 -8.44 3.55
C SER A 66 1.23 -7.92 2.41
N ALA A 67 1.54 -6.63 2.44
CA ALA A 67 2.43 -6.03 1.48
C ALA A 67 3.30 -4.94 2.13
N VAL A 68 4.50 -4.76 1.60
CA VAL A 68 5.38 -3.64 1.93
C VAL A 68 5.49 -2.74 0.70
N VAL A 69 4.94 -1.55 0.82
CA VAL A 69 4.83 -0.57 -0.26
C VAL A 69 5.83 0.54 -0.05
N VAL A 70 6.71 0.76 -1.02
CA VAL A 70 7.60 1.93 -1.04
C VAL A 70 6.94 3.03 -1.84
N TRP A 71 6.84 4.21 -1.25
CA TRP A 71 6.21 5.37 -1.88
C TRP A 71 6.95 6.66 -1.58
N ARG A 72 6.77 7.66 -2.41
CA ARG A 72 7.30 9.01 -2.21
C ARG A 72 6.39 10.07 -2.81
N VAL A 73 6.52 11.30 -2.33
CA VAL A 73 5.85 12.45 -2.92
C VAL A 73 6.58 12.87 -4.19
N ARG A 74 5.86 12.90 -5.32
CA ARG A 74 6.34 13.44 -6.60
C ARG A 74 5.97 14.92 -6.74
N ASP A 75 4.71 15.24 -6.47
CA ASP A 75 4.24 16.62 -6.48
C ASP A 75 3.84 17.08 -5.07
N SER A 76 4.65 17.97 -4.50
CA SER A 76 4.46 18.46 -3.15
C SER A 76 3.22 19.37 -3.00
N ALA A 77 2.79 20.05 -4.09
CA ALA A 77 1.60 20.88 -4.05
C ALA A 77 0.34 20.00 -4.03
N GLN A 78 0.26 19.02 -4.93
CA GLN A 78 -0.86 18.08 -4.94
C GLN A 78 -0.98 17.34 -3.61
N ALA A 79 0.12 16.81 -3.08
CA ALA A 79 0.12 16.09 -1.82
C ALA A 79 -0.33 16.92 -0.61
N LEU A 80 -0.15 18.24 -0.63
CA LEU A 80 -0.55 19.13 0.46
C LEU A 80 -1.93 19.74 0.31
N PHE A 81 -2.44 19.86 -0.92
CA PHE A 81 -3.70 20.57 -1.17
C PHE A 81 -4.86 19.65 -1.53
N GLN A 82 -4.58 18.44 -2.05
CA GLN A 82 -5.63 17.49 -2.39
C GLN A 82 -5.94 16.50 -1.26
N VAL A 83 -4.98 16.32 -0.33
CA VAL A 83 -5.11 15.35 0.76
C VAL A 83 -4.70 16.00 2.08
N ASP A 84 -5.51 15.88 3.12
CA ASP A 84 -5.19 16.44 4.44
C ASP A 84 -4.00 15.76 5.08
N ASP A 85 -4.00 14.42 5.11
CA ASP A 85 -2.92 13.57 5.60
C ASP A 85 -2.57 12.52 4.53
N TYR A 86 -1.51 12.81 3.79
CA TYR A 86 -1.05 11.93 2.71
C TYR A 86 -0.48 10.59 3.23
N GLU A 87 -0.03 10.50 4.48
CA GLU A 87 0.44 9.24 5.07
C GLU A 87 -0.74 8.33 5.42
N ALA A 88 -1.78 8.89 6.03
CA ALA A 88 -3.03 8.17 6.28
C ALA A 88 -3.72 7.76 4.98
N TYR A 89 -3.74 8.66 3.99
CA TYR A 89 -4.29 8.36 2.66
C TYR A 89 -3.60 7.16 2.01
N VAL A 90 -2.26 7.14 1.96
CA VAL A 90 -1.49 6.01 1.40
C VAL A 90 -1.85 4.70 2.09
N ARG A 91 -1.99 4.72 3.42
CA ARG A 91 -2.35 3.53 4.20
C ARG A 91 -3.72 2.99 3.81
N VAL A 92 -4.73 3.86 3.78
CA VAL A 92 -6.11 3.47 3.45
C VAL A 92 -6.20 2.96 2.01
N GLN A 93 -5.55 3.63 1.05
CA GLN A 93 -5.56 3.21 -0.34
C GLN A 93 -4.81 1.89 -0.54
N ALA A 94 -3.70 1.67 0.16
CA ALA A 94 -2.97 0.41 0.12
C ALA A 94 -3.81 -0.75 0.65
N GLU A 95 -4.50 -0.58 1.79
CA GLU A 95 -5.39 -1.60 2.32
C GLU A 95 -6.56 -1.90 1.38
N ALA A 96 -7.16 -0.88 0.77
CA ALA A 96 -8.25 -1.04 -0.18
C ALA A 96 -7.79 -1.79 -1.45
N ALA A 97 -6.63 -1.45 -1.99
CA ALA A 97 -6.07 -2.12 -3.17
C ALA A 97 -5.70 -3.58 -2.88
N ILE A 98 -5.12 -3.87 -1.71
CA ILE A 98 -4.81 -5.24 -1.29
C ILE A 98 -6.08 -6.08 -1.19
N ARG A 99 -7.16 -5.55 -0.62
CA ARG A 99 -8.46 -6.26 -0.53
C ARG A 99 -9.05 -6.53 -1.92
N HIS A 100 -9.01 -5.54 -2.80
CA HIS A 100 -9.51 -5.67 -4.16
C HIS A 100 -8.72 -6.72 -4.95
N LEU A 101 -7.39 -6.67 -4.83
CA LEU A 101 -6.51 -7.64 -5.48
C LEU A 101 -6.78 -9.07 -4.96
N ALA A 102 -6.89 -9.26 -3.65
CA ALA A 102 -7.18 -10.56 -3.06
C ALA A 102 -8.52 -11.15 -3.56
N ALA A 103 -9.55 -10.32 -3.70
CA ALA A 103 -10.85 -10.75 -4.23
C ALA A 103 -10.82 -11.05 -5.74
N SER A 104 -9.85 -10.51 -6.47
CA SER A 104 -9.74 -10.64 -7.93
C SER A 104 -8.95 -11.87 -8.37
N TYR A 105 -8.11 -12.43 -7.52
CA TYR A 105 -7.22 -13.55 -7.84
C TYR A 105 -7.50 -14.75 -6.93
N ALA A 106 -7.41 -15.96 -7.51
CA ALA A 106 -7.44 -17.19 -6.74
C ALA A 106 -6.13 -17.40 -5.97
N TYR A 107 -6.20 -18.00 -4.78
CA TYR A 107 -5.01 -18.24 -3.95
C TYR A 107 -4.07 -19.27 -4.59
N ASP A 108 -4.62 -20.39 -5.07
CA ASP A 108 -3.85 -21.53 -5.60
C ASP A 108 -4.44 -22.02 -6.92
N GLU A 109 -3.62 -22.76 -7.69
CA GLU A 109 -4.05 -23.45 -8.88
C GLU A 109 -5.07 -24.54 -8.51
N GLY A 110 -6.24 -24.52 -9.15
CA GLY A 110 -7.26 -25.55 -9.03
C GLY A 110 -7.57 -26.14 -10.39
N GLU A 111 -8.27 -27.25 -10.42
CA GLU A 111 -8.62 -27.97 -11.66
C GLU A 111 -9.39 -27.11 -12.68
N ASP A 112 -10.02 -26.01 -12.22
CA ASP A 112 -10.83 -25.11 -13.05
C ASP A 112 -10.08 -23.89 -13.59
N LEU A 113 -8.78 -23.71 -13.29
CA LEU A 113 -7.98 -22.60 -13.81
C LEU A 113 -7.21 -23.05 -15.06
N GLU A 114 -7.23 -22.18 -16.09
CA GLU A 114 -6.39 -22.41 -17.28
C GLU A 114 -4.92 -22.48 -16.88
N ALA A 115 -4.19 -23.42 -17.47
CA ALA A 115 -2.76 -23.58 -17.22
C ALA A 115 -2.01 -22.28 -17.53
N GLY A 116 -1.43 -21.66 -16.48
CA GLY A 116 -0.74 -20.37 -16.56
C GLY A 116 -1.50 -19.19 -15.98
N ALA A 117 -2.67 -19.40 -15.35
CA ALA A 117 -3.35 -18.33 -14.63
C ALA A 117 -2.50 -17.82 -13.44
N ILE A 118 -2.51 -16.50 -13.25
CA ILE A 118 -1.77 -15.87 -12.13
C ILE A 118 -2.50 -16.19 -10.83
N THR A 119 -1.81 -16.86 -9.91
CA THR A 119 -2.32 -17.14 -8.57
C THR A 119 -1.57 -16.33 -7.52
N LEU A 120 -2.22 -16.05 -6.38
CA LEU A 120 -1.60 -15.28 -5.29
C LEU A 120 -0.40 -16.01 -4.66
N ARG A 121 -0.34 -17.34 -4.75
CA ARG A 121 0.74 -18.16 -4.23
C ARG A 121 1.91 -18.31 -5.21
N GLY A 122 1.63 -18.58 -6.47
CA GLY A 122 2.65 -18.91 -7.48
C GLY A 122 3.19 -17.69 -8.23
N GLY A 123 2.41 -16.63 -8.33
CA GLY A 123 2.70 -15.45 -9.17
C GLY A 123 3.08 -14.19 -8.38
N GLN A 124 3.92 -14.28 -7.35
CA GLN A 124 4.22 -13.14 -6.46
C GLN A 124 4.67 -11.88 -7.21
N ASP A 125 5.52 -12.01 -8.22
CA ASP A 125 5.99 -10.86 -9.02
C ASP A 125 4.85 -10.26 -9.86
N ALA A 126 4.02 -11.10 -10.47
CA ALA A 126 2.88 -10.65 -11.26
C ALA A 126 1.80 -9.98 -10.37
N VAL A 127 1.58 -10.52 -9.17
CA VAL A 127 0.70 -9.95 -8.16
C VAL A 127 1.23 -8.60 -7.67
N ALA A 128 2.53 -8.49 -7.41
CA ALA A 128 3.17 -7.23 -7.02
C ALA A 128 3.04 -6.16 -8.11
N GLU A 129 3.22 -6.52 -9.39
CA GLU A 129 3.05 -5.61 -10.52
C GLU A 129 1.58 -5.21 -10.74
N ALA A 130 0.62 -6.12 -10.50
CA ALA A 130 -0.80 -5.80 -10.55
C ALA A 130 -1.18 -4.82 -9.43
N LEU A 131 -0.72 -5.06 -8.21
CA LEU A 131 -0.91 -4.17 -7.06
C LEU A 131 -0.29 -2.80 -7.29
N LYS A 132 0.92 -2.77 -7.87
CA LYS A 132 1.62 -1.52 -8.20
C LYS A 132 0.82 -0.69 -9.21
N ARG A 133 0.30 -1.30 -10.26
CA ARG A 133 -0.52 -0.61 -11.27
C ARG A 133 -1.80 -0.04 -10.66
N GLU A 134 -2.49 -0.81 -9.85
CA GLU A 134 -3.72 -0.36 -9.20
C GLU A 134 -3.46 0.78 -8.21
N LEU A 135 -2.44 0.67 -7.38
CA LEU A 135 -2.05 1.71 -6.43
C LEU A 135 -1.55 2.97 -7.14
N GLN A 136 -0.76 2.84 -8.21
CA GLN A 136 -0.25 3.99 -8.97
C GLN A 136 -1.39 4.81 -9.55
N ALA A 137 -2.42 4.17 -10.12
CA ALA A 137 -3.59 4.87 -10.64
C ALA A 137 -4.31 5.71 -9.56
N ARG A 138 -4.38 5.20 -8.31
CA ARG A 138 -4.98 5.93 -7.18
C ARG A 138 -4.10 7.06 -6.63
N PHE A 139 -2.78 6.90 -6.74
CA PHE A 139 -1.81 7.85 -6.19
C PHE A 139 -1.46 8.98 -7.15
N ASP A 140 -1.67 8.81 -8.44
CA ASP A 140 -1.39 9.86 -9.43
C ASP A 140 -2.19 11.13 -9.16
N ASP A 141 -3.45 11.00 -8.77
CA ASP A 141 -4.32 12.13 -8.42
C ASP A 141 -3.81 12.89 -7.19
N ALA A 142 -3.19 12.19 -6.25
CA ALA A 142 -2.66 12.78 -5.02
C ALA A 142 -1.18 13.21 -5.11
N GLY A 143 -0.59 13.18 -6.30
CA GLY A 143 0.79 13.60 -6.55
C GLY A 143 1.85 12.70 -5.91
N MET A 144 1.52 11.43 -5.69
CA MET A 144 2.42 10.42 -5.14
C MET A 144 2.84 9.41 -6.21
N VAL A 145 3.98 8.76 -5.98
CA VAL A 145 4.55 7.75 -6.88
C VAL A 145 4.96 6.52 -6.08
N LEU A 146 4.73 5.35 -6.66
CA LEU A 146 5.24 4.08 -6.17
C LEU A 146 6.47 3.64 -6.96
N PRO A 147 7.69 3.84 -6.45
CA PRO A 147 8.89 3.32 -7.08
C PRO A 147 8.86 1.79 -7.13
N GLN A 148 8.45 1.16 -6.04
CA GLN A 148 8.54 -0.28 -5.88
C GLN A 148 7.56 -0.82 -4.83
N ILE A 149 7.11 -2.07 -5.01
CA ILE A 149 6.58 -2.91 -3.95
C ILE A 149 7.67 -3.90 -3.57
N LEU A 150 8.14 -3.85 -2.32
CA LEU A 150 9.24 -4.69 -1.85
C LEU A 150 8.81 -6.11 -1.58
N TYR A 151 7.58 -6.30 -1.13
CA TYR A 151 7.08 -7.60 -0.73
C TYR A 151 5.56 -7.63 -0.74
N ALA A 152 4.99 -8.63 -1.39
CA ALA A 152 3.59 -8.98 -1.26
C ALA A 152 3.51 -10.48 -1.02
N SER A 153 2.89 -10.90 0.07
CA SER A 153 2.70 -12.31 0.39
C SER A 153 1.26 -12.61 0.72
N ALA A 154 0.80 -13.74 0.25
CA ALA A 154 -0.48 -14.31 0.64
C ALA A 154 -0.25 -15.70 1.22
N SER A 155 -0.90 -16.01 2.34
CA SER A 155 -0.87 -17.34 2.97
C SER A 155 -2.29 -17.79 3.29
N ALA A 156 -2.58 -19.05 3.02
CA ALA A 156 -3.86 -19.62 3.41
C ALA A 156 -3.95 -19.76 4.92
N ILE A 157 -5.12 -19.46 5.49
CA ILE A 157 -5.39 -19.70 6.90
C ILE A 157 -5.64 -21.20 7.08
N VAL A 158 -4.58 -21.96 7.32
CA VAL A 158 -4.60 -23.45 7.43
C VAL A 158 -5.51 -23.93 8.57
N GLY A 159 -5.87 -23.07 9.51
CA GLY A 159 -6.67 -23.45 10.69
C GLY A 159 -8.13 -23.79 10.41
N TYR A 160 -8.72 -23.34 9.30
CA TYR A 160 -10.14 -23.61 9.00
C TYR A 160 -10.38 -24.92 8.27
N ALA A 161 -9.40 -25.44 7.53
CA ALA A 161 -9.53 -26.70 6.79
C ALA A 161 -9.24 -27.95 7.64
N LEU A 162 -8.56 -27.82 8.79
CA LEU A 162 -8.18 -28.94 9.64
C LEU A 162 -9.17 -29.23 10.79
N ILE A 163 -10.11 -28.33 11.07
CA ILE A 163 -11.01 -28.49 12.23
C ILE A 163 -12.06 -29.61 12.05
N PRO A 164 -12.67 -29.84 10.87
CA PRO A 164 -13.64 -30.93 10.73
C PRO A 164 -13.01 -32.33 10.83
N PRO A 165 -11.92 -32.67 10.12
CA PRO A 165 -11.36 -34.02 10.20
C PRO A 165 -10.65 -34.33 11.53
N LEU A 166 -10.01 -33.34 12.15
CA LEU A 166 -9.36 -33.52 13.45
C LEU A 166 -10.37 -33.70 14.60
N ARG A 167 -11.51 -33.03 14.57
CA ARG A 167 -12.59 -33.28 15.52
C ARG A 167 -13.16 -34.70 15.38
N ALA A 168 -13.31 -35.19 14.17
CA ALA A 168 -13.78 -36.56 13.94
C ALA A 168 -12.77 -37.60 14.48
N VAL A 169 -11.47 -37.38 14.24
CA VAL A 169 -10.40 -38.28 14.73
C VAL A 169 -10.23 -38.22 16.24
N ILE A 170 -10.32 -37.06 16.86
CA ILE A 170 -10.24 -36.91 18.32
C ILE A 170 -11.46 -37.51 19.01
N LEU A 171 -12.67 -37.32 18.45
CA LEU A 171 -13.89 -37.96 18.96
C LEU A 171 -13.84 -39.51 18.81
N GLN A 172 -13.27 -40.00 17.71
CA GLN A 172 -13.10 -41.42 17.48
C GLN A 172 -12.02 -42.04 18.41
N MET A 173 -10.94 -41.30 18.71
CA MET A 173 -9.96 -41.73 19.69
C MET A 173 -10.51 -41.75 21.13
N LEU A 174 -11.31 -40.75 21.50
CA LEU A 174 -11.96 -40.72 22.82
C LEU A 174 -13.01 -41.81 23.01
N CYS A 175 -13.64 -42.28 21.93
CA CYS A 175 -14.60 -43.40 21.98
C CYS A 175 -13.94 -44.79 22.08
N LEU A 176 -12.63 -44.89 21.79
CA LEU A 176 -11.85 -46.12 21.89
C LEU A 176 -11.17 -46.34 23.26
N ILE A 177 -11.27 -45.39 24.18
CA ILE A 177 -10.67 -45.42 25.53
C ILE A 177 -11.73 -45.71 26.62
N GLN A 178 -13.00 -45.87 26.23
CA GLN A 178 -14.04 -46.41 27.13
C GLN A 178 -14.31 -47.91 26.80
#